data_47de82975c28e72c39de3c7631712e82
#
_entry.id   47de82975c28e72c39de3c7631712e82
#
_cell.length_a   1.000
_cell.length_b   1.000
_cell.length_c   1.000
_cell.angle_alpha   90.00
_cell.angle_beta   90.00
_cell.angle_gamma   90.00
#
_symmetry.space_group_name_H-M   'P 1'
#
loop_
_entity.id
_entity.type
_entity.pdbx_description
1 polymer ?
#
loop_
_entity_poly.entity_id
_entity_poly.type
_entity_poly.pdbx_seq_one_letter_code
_entity_poly.pdbx_strand_id
1 'polypeptide(L)'
;MGFSTEQELVDLFKISFSSKFNIANKRVLEEVSLGFGIADLVVTELKDSAEIVKREKLTSIDINVYQIVKNKKKVSLDVVTTITGIKKQDIIKSLEKLIEYSFVKRMDSYYVFSNKYELSFKKNIAFEAKLRHWKKALMQAYRYKWFADYSYVVLDEAHSKAAIENLPLFEKLNVGLLTISIDGVIKKYYHPKKQKPLDPTMQMLLSEVLMYQ
;
A
#
# COMPACT_ATOMS: atom_id res chain seq x y z
N MET A 1 -18.19 24.33 -13.32
CA MET A 1 -17.83 23.21 -14.21
C MET A 1 -17.07 22.17 -13.42
N GLY A 2 -17.22 20.88 -13.76
CA GLY A 2 -16.47 19.78 -13.15
C GLY A 2 -15.58 19.09 -14.19
N PHE A 3 -14.82 18.09 -13.75
CA PHE A 3 -13.99 17.26 -14.61
C PHE A 3 -14.81 16.41 -15.58
N SER A 4 -14.29 16.14 -16.75
CA SER A 4 -14.93 15.27 -17.75
C SER A 4 -14.65 13.79 -17.48
N THR A 5 -13.45 13.45 -16.94
CA THR A 5 -13.03 12.08 -16.64
C THR A 5 -12.36 11.98 -15.28
N GLU A 6 -12.36 10.76 -14.69
CA GLU A 6 -11.62 10.48 -13.46
C GLU A 6 -10.11 10.64 -13.67
N GLN A 7 -9.61 10.32 -14.87
CA GLN A 7 -8.19 10.48 -15.20
C GLN A 7 -7.74 11.95 -15.15
N GLU A 8 -8.51 12.87 -15.73
CA GLU A 8 -8.23 14.32 -15.65
C GLU A 8 -8.14 14.79 -14.20
N LEU A 9 -9.06 14.30 -13.33
CA LEU A 9 -9.03 14.61 -11.90
C LEU A 9 -7.77 14.09 -11.24
N VAL A 10 -7.37 12.83 -11.52
CA VAL A 10 -6.16 12.19 -10.96
C VAL A 10 -4.91 12.95 -11.39
N ASP A 11 -4.80 13.28 -12.68
CA ASP A 11 -3.64 13.97 -13.23
C ASP A 11 -3.47 15.37 -12.62
N LEU A 12 -4.56 16.15 -12.51
CA LEU A 12 -4.50 17.46 -11.87
C LEU A 12 -4.23 17.35 -10.37
N PHE A 13 -4.83 16.34 -9.70
CA PHE A 13 -4.57 16.10 -8.27
C PHE A 13 -3.10 15.78 -8.02
N LYS A 14 -2.48 14.93 -8.83
CA LYS A 14 -1.06 14.56 -8.74
C LYS A 14 -0.13 15.79 -8.84
N ILE A 15 -0.45 16.71 -9.75
CA ILE A 15 0.31 17.96 -9.89
C ILE A 15 0.09 18.87 -8.66
N SER A 16 -1.16 19.05 -8.24
CA SER A 16 -1.55 19.99 -7.18
C SER A 16 -1.25 19.46 -5.76
N PHE A 17 -1.08 18.15 -5.61
CA PHE A 17 -0.89 17.46 -4.33
C PHE A 17 0.25 18.05 -3.50
N SER A 18 1.37 18.40 -4.13
CA SER A 18 2.57 18.90 -3.47
C SER A 18 2.33 20.18 -2.68
N SER A 19 1.35 20.99 -3.06
CA SER A 19 0.98 22.24 -2.37
C SER A 19 0.27 22.00 -1.03
N LYS A 20 -0.34 20.84 -0.84
CA LYS A 20 -1.14 20.50 0.35
C LYS A 20 -0.48 19.48 1.27
N PHE A 21 0.41 18.65 0.74
CA PHE A 21 1.07 17.58 1.48
C PHE A 21 2.58 17.74 1.36
N ASN A 22 3.21 18.23 2.42
CA ASN A 22 4.67 18.31 2.48
C ASN A 22 5.22 16.92 2.81
N ILE A 23 5.66 16.18 1.79
CA ILE A 23 6.27 14.86 1.92
C ILE A 23 7.67 14.94 1.32
N ALA A 24 8.67 14.81 2.19
CA ALA A 24 10.06 14.75 1.76
C ALA A 24 10.35 13.41 1.05
N ASN A 25 11.30 13.40 0.13
CA ASN A 25 11.74 12.19 -0.60
C ASN A 25 10.56 11.31 -1.06
N LYS A 26 9.57 11.95 -1.72
CA LYS A 26 8.33 11.29 -2.12
C LYS A 26 8.49 10.49 -3.41
N ARG A 27 7.82 9.35 -3.47
CA ARG A 27 7.54 8.61 -4.70
C ARG A 27 6.03 8.48 -4.87
N VAL A 28 5.58 8.62 -6.11
CA VAL A 28 4.18 8.54 -6.51
C VAL A 28 4.00 7.35 -7.42
N LEU A 29 3.04 6.50 -7.11
CA LEU A 29 2.65 5.32 -7.88
C LEU A 29 1.19 5.46 -8.29
N GLU A 30 0.88 5.09 -9.52
CA GLU A 30 -0.48 5.08 -10.08
C GLU A 30 -0.97 3.64 -10.24
N GLU A 31 -2.28 3.43 -10.16
CA GLU A 31 -2.95 2.13 -10.36
C GLU A 31 -2.33 0.99 -9.56
N VAL A 32 -2.07 1.23 -8.28
CA VAL A 32 -1.39 0.25 -7.41
C VAL A 32 -2.32 -0.87 -7.00
N SER A 33 -2.05 -2.08 -7.50
CA SER A 33 -2.75 -3.30 -7.13
C SER A 33 -1.91 -4.15 -6.17
N LEU A 34 -2.43 -4.37 -4.95
CA LEU A 34 -1.80 -5.20 -3.92
C LEU A 34 -2.73 -6.35 -3.46
N GLY A 35 -3.78 -6.68 -4.25
CA GLY A 35 -4.67 -7.82 -4.00
C GLY A 35 -6.08 -7.49 -3.50
N PHE A 36 -6.37 -6.27 -3.00
CA PHE A 36 -7.71 -5.88 -2.51
C PHE A 36 -8.31 -4.67 -3.24
N GLY A 37 -8.08 -4.57 -4.51
CA GLY A 37 -8.47 -3.46 -5.37
C GLY A 37 -7.26 -2.73 -5.90
N ILE A 38 -7.52 -1.72 -6.72
CA ILE A 38 -6.50 -0.88 -7.33
C ILE A 38 -6.67 0.51 -6.72
N ALA A 39 -5.61 1.05 -6.11
CA ALA A 39 -5.60 2.42 -5.65
C ALA A 39 -5.19 3.33 -6.81
N ASP A 40 -5.97 4.38 -7.07
CA ASP A 40 -5.70 5.29 -8.19
C ASP A 40 -4.33 5.97 -8.02
N LEU A 41 -3.99 6.35 -6.77
CA LEU A 41 -2.72 6.96 -6.46
C LEU A 41 -2.20 6.49 -5.10
N VAL A 42 -0.92 6.15 -5.01
CA VAL A 42 -0.21 5.90 -3.74
C VAL A 42 1.01 6.81 -3.67
N VAL A 43 1.08 7.61 -2.61
CA VAL A 43 2.21 8.48 -2.34
C VAL A 43 2.97 7.96 -1.14
N THR A 44 4.26 7.75 -1.29
CA THR A 44 5.13 7.23 -0.24
C THR A 44 6.24 8.22 0.10
N GLU A 45 6.59 8.29 1.37
CA GLU A 45 7.80 8.93 1.85
C GLU A 45 8.89 7.87 1.99
N LEU A 46 9.89 7.92 1.12
CA LEU A 46 11.00 6.97 1.15
C LEU A 46 11.91 7.21 2.36
N LYS A 47 12.56 6.16 2.82
CA LYS A 47 13.67 6.29 3.78
C LYS A 47 14.90 6.83 3.06
N ASP A 48 15.71 7.63 3.78
CA ASP A 48 16.95 8.18 3.23
C ASP A 48 18.00 7.09 2.97
N SER A 49 17.91 5.98 3.71
CA SER A 49 18.71 4.77 3.57
C SER A 49 18.07 3.71 2.67
N ALA A 50 17.08 4.08 1.83
CA ALA A 50 16.56 3.17 0.82
C ALA A 50 17.66 2.92 -0.23
N GLU A 51 18.67 2.14 0.18
CA GLU A 51 19.71 1.66 -0.71
C GLU A 51 19.06 0.88 -1.86
N ILE A 52 19.63 1.04 -3.04
CA ILE A 52 19.34 0.16 -4.18
C ILE A 52 19.71 -1.25 -3.73
N VAL A 53 18.71 -2.02 -3.36
CA VAL A 53 18.92 -3.38 -2.86
C VAL A 53 19.42 -4.23 -4.01
N LYS A 54 20.67 -4.66 -3.96
CA LYS A 54 21.31 -5.55 -4.95
C LYS A 54 20.81 -6.99 -4.78
N ARG A 55 19.51 -7.23 -4.93
CA ARG A 55 18.89 -8.55 -4.90
C ARG A 55 17.71 -8.60 -5.85
N GLU A 56 17.25 -9.77 -6.23
CA GLU A 56 16.02 -9.92 -6.98
C GLU A 56 14.79 -9.51 -6.16
N LYS A 57 13.75 -9.04 -6.86
CA LYS A 57 12.45 -8.72 -6.29
C LYS A 57 11.84 -9.94 -5.61
N LEU A 58 11.36 -9.76 -4.39
CA LEU A 58 10.58 -10.80 -3.72
C LEU A 58 9.17 -10.86 -4.32
N THR A 59 8.75 -12.06 -4.65
CA THR A 59 7.38 -12.34 -5.12
C THR A 59 6.40 -12.42 -3.95
N SER A 60 5.11 -12.48 -4.26
CA SER A 60 4.07 -12.73 -3.24
C SER A 60 4.27 -14.08 -2.53
N ILE A 61 4.80 -15.10 -3.22
CA ILE A 61 5.14 -16.39 -2.62
C ILE A 61 6.27 -16.22 -1.61
N ASP A 62 7.36 -15.52 -1.99
CA ASP A 62 8.52 -15.29 -1.12
C ASP A 62 8.10 -14.56 0.16
N ILE A 63 7.26 -13.54 0.02
CA ILE A 63 6.77 -12.75 1.14
C ILE A 63 5.87 -13.58 2.07
N ASN A 64 4.98 -14.40 1.52
CA ASN A 64 4.12 -15.30 2.31
C ASN A 64 4.96 -16.32 3.07
N VAL A 65 5.92 -16.96 2.42
CA VAL A 65 6.85 -17.91 3.05
C VAL A 65 7.65 -17.23 4.16
N TYR A 66 8.20 -16.03 3.89
CA TYR A 66 8.88 -15.22 4.89
C TYR A 66 8.00 -14.96 6.13
N GLN A 67 6.74 -14.54 5.94
CA GLN A 67 5.83 -14.25 7.05
C GLN A 67 5.53 -15.49 7.88
N ILE A 68 5.38 -16.67 7.24
CA ILE A 68 5.17 -17.93 7.95
C ILE A 68 6.39 -18.26 8.83
N VAL A 69 7.60 -18.23 8.25
CA VAL A 69 8.85 -18.50 8.98
C VAL A 69 9.04 -17.51 10.12
N LYS A 70 8.81 -16.21 9.86
CA LYS A 70 8.90 -15.15 10.87
C LYS A 70 7.95 -15.36 12.05
N ASN A 71 6.69 -15.71 11.77
CA ASN A 71 5.66 -15.86 12.81
C ASN A 71 5.87 -17.12 13.63
N LYS A 72 6.26 -18.23 13.00
CA LYS A 72 6.50 -19.51 13.68
C LYS A 72 7.91 -19.63 14.27
N LYS A 73 8.84 -18.74 13.89
CA LYS A 73 10.26 -18.72 14.29
C LYS A 73 11.09 -19.90 13.75
N LYS A 74 10.56 -21.11 13.80
CA LYS A 74 11.15 -22.35 13.28
C LYS A 74 10.06 -23.20 12.64
N VAL A 75 10.27 -23.70 11.42
CA VAL A 75 9.26 -24.42 10.64
C VAL A 75 9.91 -25.43 9.69
N SER A 76 9.28 -26.58 9.47
CA SER A 76 9.69 -27.54 8.43
C SER A 76 9.07 -27.20 7.08
N LEU A 77 9.66 -27.73 5.99
CA LEU A 77 9.15 -27.58 4.63
C LEU A 77 7.68 -28.05 4.50
N ASP A 78 7.35 -29.18 5.08
CA ASP A 78 6.00 -29.77 4.99
C ASP A 78 4.95 -28.86 5.66
N VAL A 79 5.29 -28.23 6.78
CA VAL A 79 4.40 -27.26 7.44
C VAL A 79 4.17 -26.02 6.58
N VAL A 80 5.22 -25.47 5.93
CA VAL A 80 5.07 -24.32 5.02
C VAL A 80 4.19 -24.71 3.83
N THR A 81 4.42 -25.88 3.23
CA THR A 81 3.64 -26.41 2.11
C THR A 81 2.17 -26.60 2.49
N THR A 82 1.89 -27.16 3.66
CA THR A 82 0.53 -27.39 4.16
C THR A 82 -0.21 -26.07 4.40
N ILE A 83 0.46 -25.08 5.01
CA ILE A 83 -0.15 -23.76 5.33
C ILE A 83 -0.46 -23.00 4.03
N THR A 84 0.44 -23.05 3.05
CA THR A 84 0.29 -22.26 1.82
C THR A 84 -0.55 -22.92 0.74
N GLY A 85 -0.61 -24.27 0.71
CA GLY A 85 -1.18 -25.04 -0.38
C GLY A 85 -0.39 -24.92 -1.69
N ILE A 86 0.81 -24.31 -1.66
CA ILE A 86 1.65 -24.09 -2.84
C ILE A 86 2.49 -25.35 -3.10
N LYS A 87 2.81 -25.60 -4.37
CA LYS A 87 3.66 -26.73 -4.76
C LYS A 87 5.00 -26.71 -4.04
N LYS A 88 5.43 -27.87 -3.55
CA LYS A 88 6.66 -28.04 -2.76
C LYS A 88 7.89 -27.45 -3.45
N GLN A 89 8.00 -27.60 -4.78
CA GLN A 89 9.11 -27.07 -5.55
C GLN A 89 9.18 -25.52 -5.51
N ASP A 90 8.04 -24.84 -5.57
CA ASP A 90 8.00 -23.37 -5.53
C ASP A 90 8.32 -22.85 -4.13
N ILE A 91 7.90 -23.60 -3.09
CA ILE A 91 8.30 -23.28 -1.71
C ILE A 91 9.81 -23.46 -1.51
N ILE A 92 10.42 -24.51 -2.07
CA ILE A 92 11.88 -24.72 -1.99
C ILE A 92 12.62 -23.56 -2.64
N LYS A 93 12.25 -23.16 -3.86
CA LYS A 93 12.86 -22.01 -4.56
C LYS A 93 12.75 -20.72 -3.73
N SER A 94 11.57 -20.49 -3.15
CA SER A 94 11.33 -19.33 -2.30
C SER A 94 12.21 -19.35 -1.03
N LEU A 95 12.32 -20.49 -0.37
CA LEU A 95 13.18 -20.66 0.82
C LEU A 95 14.67 -20.48 0.48
N GLU A 96 15.14 -21.02 -0.67
CA GLU A 96 16.50 -20.82 -1.15
C GLU A 96 16.81 -19.33 -1.37
N LYS A 97 15.91 -18.60 -2.05
CA LYS A 97 16.01 -17.15 -2.24
C LYS A 97 16.03 -16.39 -0.90
N LEU A 98 15.17 -16.76 0.04
CA LEU A 98 15.14 -16.13 1.36
C LEU A 98 16.38 -16.44 2.20
N ILE A 99 17.03 -17.59 1.98
CA ILE A 99 18.32 -17.95 2.60
C ILE A 99 19.44 -17.12 1.98
N GLU A 100 19.50 -17.03 0.66
CA GLU A 100 20.48 -16.22 -0.07
C GLU A 100 20.49 -14.77 0.44
N TYR A 101 19.30 -14.19 0.67
CA TYR A 101 19.15 -12.82 1.18
C TYR A 101 19.18 -12.72 2.72
N SER A 102 19.55 -13.81 3.39
CA SER A 102 19.72 -13.88 4.86
C SER A 102 18.46 -13.61 5.67
N PHE A 103 17.27 -13.66 5.08
CA PHE A 103 16.01 -13.55 5.82
C PHE A 103 15.66 -14.79 6.62
N VAL A 104 16.12 -15.95 6.13
CA VAL A 104 15.90 -17.27 6.71
C VAL A 104 17.24 -18.01 6.78
N LYS A 105 17.39 -18.89 7.76
CA LYS A 105 18.51 -19.83 7.85
C LYS A 105 18.00 -21.26 7.84
N ARG A 106 18.74 -22.16 7.20
CA ARG A 106 18.49 -23.59 7.29
C ARG A 106 19.25 -24.16 8.49
N MET A 107 18.56 -24.94 9.33
CA MET A 107 19.12 -25.69 10.45
C MET A 107 18.57 -27.12 10.38
N ASP A 108 19.37 -28.04 9.94
CA ASP A 108 19.00 -29.44 9.67
C ASP A 108 17.81 -29.52 8.70
N SER A 109 16.69 -30.08 9.16
CA SER A 109 15.41 -30.19 8.42
C SER A 109 14.48 -28.99 8.61
N TYR A 110 14.91 -27.94 9.31
CA TYR A 110 14.10 -26.77 9.63
C TYR A 110 14.61 -25.49 8.97
N TYR A 111 13.67 -24.56 8.80
CA TYR A 111 13.93 -23.19 8.40
C TYR A 111 13.64 -22.27 9.57
N VAL A 112 14.58 -21.37 9.86
CA VAL A 112 14.57 -20.52 11.06
C VAL A 112 14.61 -19.06 10.63
N PHE A 113 13.78 -18.22 11.24
CA PHE A 113 13.82 -16.78 11.03
C PHE A 113 15.19 -16.20 11.39
N SER A 114 15.75 -15.37 10.51
CA SER A 114 17.06 -14.74 10.70
C SER A 114 16.96 -13.23 10.80
N ASN A 115 16.67 -12.56 9.71
CA ASN A 115 16.66 -11.10 9.66
C ASN A 115 15.28 -10.54 9.34
N LYS A 116 14.99 -9.37 9.93
CA LYS A 116 13.78 -8.64 9.66
C LYS A 116 13.86 -7.96 8.29
N TYR A 117 12.78 -8.04 7.52
CA TYR A 117 12.61 -7.25 6.32
C TYR A 117 12.39 -5.78 6.69
N GLU A 118 13.17 -4.89 6.11
CA GLU A 118 13.03 -3.45 6.31
C GLU A 118 12.25 -2.83 5.13
N LEU A 119 11.17 -2.12 5.45
CA LEU A 119 10.40 -1.39 4.44
C LEU A 119 11.24 -0.23 3.88
N SER A 120 11.16 0.02 2.58
CA SER A 120 11.85 1.12 1.89
C SER A 120 11.26 2.50 2.17
N PHE A 121 10.11 2.58 2.81
CA PHE A 121 9.39 3.82 3.09
C PHE A 121 9.11 4.02 4.60
N LYS A 122 8.94 5.29 4.99
CA LYS A 122 8.56 5.72 6.35
C LYS A 122 7.04 5.81 6.50
N LYS A 123 6.35 6.17 5.39
CA LYS A 123 4.93 6.50 5.38
C LYS A 123 4.36 6.30 3.99
N ASN A 124 3.11 5.86 3.92
CA ASN A 124 2.37 5.75 2.67
C ASN A 124 0.94 6.30 2.82
N ILE A 125 0.44 6.89 1.76
CA ILE A 125 -0.90 7.46 1.67
C ILE A 125 -1.54 6.95 0.38
N ALA A 126 -2.72 6.36 0.48
CA ALA A 126 -3.48 5.90 -0.68
C ALA A 126 -4.67 6.82 -0.94
N PHE A 127 -4.96 7.06 -2.22
CA PHE A 127 -6.06 7.91 -2.67
C PHE A 127 -6.95 7.14 -3.65
N GLU A 128 -8.24 7.35 -3.47
CA GLU A 128 -9.29 6.94 -4.40
C GLU A 128 -9.96 8.18 -4.97
N ALA A 129 -9.95 8.33 -6.27
CA ALA A 129 -10.49 9.48 -6.97
C ALA A 129 -11.80 9.13 -7.68
N LYS A 130 -12.83 9.97 -7.53
CA LYS A 130 -14.11 9.78 -8.19
C LYS A 130 -14.77 11.12 -8.52
N LEU A 131 -15.47 11.15 -9.68
CA LEU A 131 -16.24 12.34 -10.04
C LEU A 131 -17.50 12.49 -9.17
N ARG A 132 -18.25 11.40 -8.93
CA ARG A 132 -19.58 11.46 -8.30
C ARG A 132 -19.84 10.40 -7.24
N HIS A 133 -19.46 9.17 -7.43
CA HIS A 133 -19.87 8.01 -6.62
C HIS A 133 -19.13 7.91 -5.28
N TRP A 134 -19.28 8.93 -4.42
CA TRP A 134 -18.53 9.05 -3.16
C TRP A 134 -18.66 7.85 -2.22
N LYS A 135 -19.84 7.19 -2.16
CA LYS A 135 -20.03 5.99 -1.31
C LYS A 135 -19.15 4.83 -1.78
N LYS A 136 -19.07 4.64 -3.11
CA LYS A 136 -18.17 3.62 -3.70
C LYS A 136 -16.71 3.97 -3.43
N ALA A 137 -16.33 5.23 -3.63
CA ALA A 137 -14.99 5.73 -3.34
C ALA A 137 -14.60 5.52 -1.86
N LEU A 138 -15.52 5.84 -0.94
CA LEU A 138 -15.31 5.66 0.49
C LEU A 138 -15.04 4.20 0.85
N MET A 139 -15.78 3.26 0.28
CA MET A 139 -15.58 1.82 0.53
C MET A 139 -14.30 1.29 -0.11
N GLN A 140 -13.88 1.83 -1.26
CA GLN A 140 -12.61 1.49 -1.89
C GLN A 140 -11.45 2.04 -1.05
N ALA A 141 -11.47 3.32 -0.68
CA ALA A 141 -10.47 3.93 0.18
C ALA A 141 -10.38 3.25 1.56
N TYR A 142 -11.50 2.78 2.13
CA TYR A 142 -11.52 2.02 3.38
C TYR A 142 -10.72 0.71 3.27
N ARG A 143 -10.72 0.03 2.12
CA ARG A 143 -9.94 -1.19 1.90
C ARG A 143 -8.43 -0.93 1.88
N TYR A 144 -7.99 0.29 1.55
CA TYR A 144 -6.56 0.64 1.52
C TYR A 144 -5.92 0.63 2.91
N LYS A 145 -6.72 0.54 3.99
CA LYS A 145 -6.23 0.29 5.36
C LYS A 145 -5.41 -1.00 5.51
N TRP A 146 -5.56 -1.92 4.56
CA TRP A 146 -4.76 -3.13 4.57
C TRP A 146 -3.27 -2.84 4.39
N PHE A 147 -2.91 -1.79 3.64
CA PHE A 147 -1.51 -1.46 3.36
C PHE A 147 -1.12 -0.01 3.67
N ALA A 148 -2.07 0.92 3.73
CA ALA A 148 -1.81 2.35 3.85
C ALA A 148 -1.88 2.86 5.29
N ASP A 149 -0.96 3.77 5.65
CA ASP A 149 -0.99 4.52 6.91
C ASP A 149 -2.15 5.52 6.95
N TYR A 150 -2.50 6.07 5.78
CA TYR A 150 -3.61 7.00 5.57
C TYR A 150 -4.31 6.66 4.26
N SER A 151 -5.62 6.75 4.25
CA SER A 151 -6.42 6.61 3.02
C SER A 151 -7.36 7.78 2.86
N TYR A 152 -7.52 8.24 1.62
CA TYR A 152 -8.35 9.37 1.28
C TYR A 152 -9.23 9.09 0.09
N VAL A 153 -10.40 9.74 0.09
CA VAL A 153 -11.20 9.96 -1.11
C VAL A 153 -10.93 11.36 -1.63
N VAL A 154 -10.73 11.47 -2.94
CA VAL A 154 -10.61 12.73 -3.68
C VAL A 154 -11.81 12.85 -4.62
N LEU A 155 -12.63 13.87 -4.44
CA LEU A 155 -13.81 14.10 -5.27
C LEU A 155 -13.69 15.36 -6.11
N ASP A 156 -14.35 15.34 -7.26
CA ASP A 156 -14.63 16.57 -7.99
C ASP A 156 -15.45 17.51 -7.10
N GLU A 157 -14.96 18.73 -6.88
CA GLU A 157 -15.64 19.72 -6.05
C GLU A 157 -17.07 19.99 -6.53
N ALA A 158 -17.31 20.00 -7.83
CA ALA A 158 -18.63 20.24 -8.42
C ALA A 158 -19.69 19.22 -7.99
N HIS A 159 -19.30 18.03 -7.56
CA HIS A 159 -20.18 16.91 -7.22
C HIS A 159 -20.02 16.40 -5.78
N SER A 160 -19.31 17.16 -4.92
CA SER A 160 -18.89 16.70 -3.59
C SER A 160 -19.89 16.98 -2.46
N LYS A 161 -20.94 17.80 -2.69
CA LYS A 161 -21.88 18.26 -1.66
C LYS A 161 -22.42 17.13 -0.77
N ALA A 162 -22.92 16.06 -1.40
CA ALA A 162 -23.50 14.92 -0.66
C ALA A 162 -22.45 14.18 0.21
N ALA A 163 -21.18 14.14 -0.21
CA ALA A 163 -20.12 13.57 0.60
C ALA A 163 -19.79 14.44 1.81
N ILE A 164 -19.75 15.76 1.63
CA ILE A 164 -19.48 16.74 2.68
C ILE A 164 -20.61 16.70 3.74
N GLU A 165 -21.87 16.61 3.34
CA GLU A 165 -23.02 16.45 4.24
C GLU A 165 -22.98 15.14 5.04
N ASN A 166 -22.25 14.13 4.57
CA ASN A 166 -22.06 12.84 5.22
C ASN A 166 -20.65 12.67 5.85
N LEU A 167 -19.98 13.77 6.19
CA LEU A 167 -18.64 13.77 6.80
C LEU A 167 -18.49 12.84 8.02
N PRO A 168 -19.47 12.71 8.93
CA PRO A 168 -19.40 11.77 10.06
C PRO A 168 -19.13 10.32 9.66
N LEU A 169 -19.53 9.89 8.45
CA LEU A 169 -19.23 8.54 7.97
C LEU A 169 -17.75 8.37 7.61
N PHE A 170 -17.13 9.40 7.03
CA PHE A 170 -15.68 9.42 6.76
C PHE A 170 -14.88 9.39 8.06
N GLU A 171 -15.29 10.15 9.06
CA GLU A 171 -14.69 10.17 10.40
C GLU A 171 -14.80 8.80 11.07
N LYS A 172 -16.00 8.19 11.08
CA LYS A 172 -16.24 6.85 11.64
C LYS A 172 -15.35 5.80 11.00
N LEU A 173 -15.17 5.86 9.68
CA LEU A 173 -14.34 4.93 8.93
C LEU A 173 -12.86 5.34 8.92
N ASN A 174 -12.50 6.50 9.50
CA ASN A 174 -11.15 7.06 9.48
C ASN A 174 -10.56 7.11 8.06
N VAL A 175 -11.33 7.61 7.10
CA VAL A 175 -10.95 7.83 5.70
C VAL A 175 -11.03 9.32 5.41
N GLY A 176 -9.97 9.93 4.91
CA GLY A 176 -9.92 11.36 4.60
C GLY A 176 -10.88 11.74 3.47
N LEU A 177 -11.36 12.99 3.50
CA LEU A 177 -12.14 13.57 2.41
C LEU A 177 -11.45 14.83 1.90
N LEU A 178 -11.11 14.79 0.63
CA LEU A 178 -10.58 15.91 -0.16
C LEU A 178 -11.52 16.19 -1.32
N THR A 179 -11.55 17.44 -1.75
CA THR A 179 -12.08 17.80 -3.07
C THR A 179 -11.02 18.54 -3.87
N ILE A 180 -11.14 18.49 -5.17
CA ILE A 180 -10.31 19.27 -6.08
C ILE A 180 -11.21 19.98 -7.09
N SER A 181 -10.99 21.28 -7.31
CA SER A 181 -11.64 22.04 -8.38
C SER A 181 -10.89 21.87 -9.70
N ILE A 182 -11.52 22.22 -10.80
CA ILE A 182 -10.91 22.22 -12.14
C ILE A 182 -9.69 23.15 -12.24
N ASP A 183 -9.58 24.13 -11.33
CA ASP A 183 -8.42 25.04 -11.23
C ASP A 183 -7.30 24.47 -10.36
N GLY A 184 -7.41 23.23 -9.91
CA GLY A 184 -6.41 22.54 -9.10
C GLY A 184 -6.42 22.91 -7.61
N VAL A 185 -7.44 23.63 -7.14
CA VAL A 185 -7.56 23.99 -5.70
C VAL A 185 -8.05 22.79 -4.92
N ILE A 186 -7.20 22.28 -4.01
CA ILE A 186 -7.55 21.17 -3.12
C ILE A 186 -8.08 21.71 -1.80
N LYS A 187 -9.30 21.26 -1.41
CA LYS A 187 -9.89 21.52 -0.09
C LYS A 187 -9.91 20.23 0.72
N LYS A 188 -9.54 20.33 2.00
CA LYS A 188 -9.52 19.21 2.93
C LYS A 188 -10.64 19.37 3.95
N TYR A 189 -11.57 18.43 3.97
CA TYR A 189 -12.72 18.40 4.90
C TYR A 189 -12.45 17.53 6.10
N TYR A 190 -11.77 16.41 5.91
CA TYR A 190 -11.35 15.54 7.01
C TYR A 190 -9.95 14.98 6.77
N HIS A 191 -9.13 14.99 7.82
CA HIS A 191 -7.82 14.36 7.85
C HIS A 191 -7.86 13.13 8.76
N PRO A 192 -7.62 11.91 8.23
CA PRO A 192 -7.68 10.70 9.04
C PRO A 192 -6.51 10.63 10.02
N LYS A 193 -6.71 9.96 11.13
CA LYS A 193 -5.64 9.62 12.06
C LYS A 193 -4.74 8.55 11.44
N LYS A 194 -3.43 8.63 11.70
CA LYS A 194 -2.49 7.58 11.30
C LYS A 194 -2.95 6.25 11.87
N GLN A 195 -2.91 5.22 11.05
CA GLN A 195 -3.25 3.86 11.44
C GLN A 195 -2.12 2.91 11.09
N LYS A 196 -2.00 1.82 11.86
CA LYS A 196 -1.12 0.72 11.50
C LYS A 196 -1.83 -0.10 10.41
N PRO A 197 -1.20 -0.32 9.26
CA PRO A 197 -1.74 -1.20 8.23
C PRO A 197 -2.03 -2.60 8.76
N LEU A 198 -3.14 -3.18 8.27
CA LEU A 198 -3.65 -4.46 8.79
C LEU A 198 -2.84 -5.65 8.28
N ASP A 199 -2.24 -5.54 7.10
CA ASP A 199 -1.47 -6.63 6.49
C ASP A 199 -0.02 -6.24 6.21
N PRO A 200 0.95 -6.77 6.99
CA PRO A 200 2.36 -6.54 6.74
C PRO A 200 2.84 -7.14 5.41
N THR A 201 2.17 -8.14 4.86
CA THR A 201 2.48 -8.73 3.56
C THR A 201 2.31 -7.71 2.45
N MET A 202 1.20 -6.96 2.48
CA MET A 202 0.92 -5.91 1.52
C MET A 202 1.90 -4.74 1.62
N GLN A 203 2.34 -4.39 2.82
CA GLN A 203 3.38 -3.38 2.99
C GLN A 203 4.71 -3.83 2.39
N MET A 204 5.07 -5.10 2.54
CA MET A 204 6.27 -5.66 1.90
C MET A 204 6.12 -5.66 0.38
N LEU A 205 4.96 -6.06 -0.16
CA LEU A 205 4.70 -5.99 -1.62
C LEU A 205 4.83 -4.57 -2.15
N LEU A 206 4.27 -3.57 -1.46
CA LEU A 206 4.43 -2.17 -1.84
C LEU A 206 5.91 -1.75 -1.80
N SER A 207 6.65 -2.16 -0.78
CA SER A 207 8.07 -1.89 -0.66
C SER A 207 8.87 -2.51 -1.82
N GLU A 208 8.55 -3.73 -2.24
CA GLU A 208 9.16 -4.38 -3.40
C GLU A 208 8.82 -3.63 -4.71
N VAL A 209 7.59 -3.17 -4.88
CA VAL A 209 7.22 -2.35 -6.04
C VAL A 209 8.07 -1.08 -6.09
N LEU A 210 8.20 -0.38 -4.96
CA LEU A 210 8.97 0.87 -4.88
C LEU A 210 10.47 0.71 -5.13
N MET A 211 11.04 -0.42 -4.76
CA MET A 211 12.49 -0.66 -4.93
C MET A 211 12.88 -1.03 -6.37
N TYR A 212 11.93 -1.51 -7.18
CA TYR A 212 12.21 -2.02 -8.55
C TYR A 212 11.48 -1.24 -9.65
N GLN A 213 10.97 -0.06 -9.35
CA GLN A 213 10.53 0.96 -10.29
C GLN A 213 11.59 2.07 -10.39
#